data_28c64b1955c599f7748fd65c7960a1eb
#
_entry.id   28c64b1955c599f7748fd65c7960a1eb
#
_cell.length_a   1.000
_cell.length_b   1.000
_cell.length_c   1.000
_cell.angle_alpha   90.00
_cell.angle_beta   90.00
_cell.angle_gamma   90.00
#
_symmetry.space_group_name_H-M   'P 1'
#
loop_
_entity.id
_entity.type
_entity.pdbx_description
1 polymer ?
#
loop_
_entity_poly.entity_id
_entity_poly.type
_entity_poly.pdbx_seq_one_letter_code
_entity_poly.pdbx_strand_id
1 'polypeptide(L)'
;KRPGWKIENLINANTGRSHRSGEAKSKLKLVIDKSKELLNLPSDYVVGIMPASDTGALEASLWSLLGLKGVDILAWENFGKDWVQDVVKQLKIPNLNVHDVNYGDFPDVTKINFKNDVIFTWNGTTSGVKVPNADWIPDNREGLTICDATSAIFAMPIDYSKCDVLTWSWQKVLGGEAAHGMIAMSPRALNRLEEHSPKWPIPKLFR
;
A
#
# COMPACT_ATOMS: atom_id res chain seq x y z
N LYS A 1 12.83 7.69 -21.94
CA LYS A 1 12.68 9.14 -21.67
C LYS A 1 11.41 9.60 -22.36
N ARG A 2 10.61 10.46 -21.72
CA ARG A 2 9.44 11.05 -22.35
C ARG A 2 9.84 11.90 -23.58
N PRO A 3 8.99 12.05 -24.59
CA PRO A 3 9.25 12.96 -25.71
C PRO A 3 9.60 14.37 -25.21
N GLY A 4 10.61 14.99 -25.81
CA GLY A 4 11.06 16.33 -25.43
C GLY A 4 11.94 16.44 -24.18
N TRP A 5 12.30 15.32 -23.51
CA TRP A 5 13.23 15.35 -22.39
C TRP A 5 14.66 15.66 -22.86
N LYS A 6 15.29 16.64 -22.20
CA LYS A 6 16.68 17.03 -22.40
C LYS A 6 17.37 17.16 -21.04
N ILE A 7 18.71 16.99 -21.02
CA ILE A 7 19.50 17.12 -19.77
C ILE A 7 19.37 18.50 -19.14
N GLU A 8 19.17 19.52 -19.96
CA GLU A 8 18.99 20.91 -19.54
C GLU A 8 17.74 21.10 -18.65
N ASN A 9 16.77 20.19 -18.72
CA ASN A 9 15.62 20.20 -17.82
C ASN A 9 16.03 20.03 -16.33
N LEU A 10 17.27 19.56 -16.08
CA LEU A 10 17.82 19.38 -14.73
C LEU A 10 18.62 20.57 -14.23
N ILE A 11 18.82 21.63 -15.02
CA ILE A 11 19.61 22.81 -14.63
C ILE A 11 19.12 23.42 -13.30
N ASN A 12 17.80 23.44 -13.11
CA ASN A 12 17.15 23.98 -11.91
C ASN A 12 16.76 22.88 -10.90
N ALA A 13 17.25 21.66 -11.08
CA ALA A 13 17.01 20.60 -10.11
C ALA A 13 17.76 20.89 -8.80
N ASN A 14 17.14 20.58 -7.68
CA ASN A 14 17.69 20.81 -6.35
C ASN A 14 18.77 19.77 -5.98
N THR A 15 19.76 19.60 -6.84
CA THR A 15 20.86 18.66 -6.62
C THR A 15 21.78 19.19 -5.51
N GLY A 16 22.32 18.28 -4.70
CA GLY A 16 23.25 18.63 -3.62
C GLY A 16 22.62 19.30 -2.40
N ARG A 17 21.31 19.43 -2.32
CA ARG A 17 20.59 20.01 -1.18
C ARG A 17 20.16 18.96 -0.17
N SER A 18 20.13 19.36 1.11
CA SER A 18 19.55 18.51 2.16
C SER A 18 18.05 18.38 2.00
N HIS A 19 17.53 17.14 2.13
CA HIS A 19 16.09 16.88 2.24
C HIS A 19 15.42 17.60 3.44
N ARG A 20 16.23 18.10 4.39
CA ARG A 20 15.78 18.87 5.57
C ARG A 20 15.69 20.37 5.32
N SER A 21 16.12 20.86 4.16
CA SER A 21 15.96 22.29 3.80
C SER A 21 14.49 22.65 3.66
N GLY A 22 14.15 23.92 3.87
CA GLY A 22 12.76 24.41 3.70
C GLY A 22 12.21 24.12 2.31
N GLU A 23 13.01 24.32 1.26
CA GLU A 23 12.62 24.03 -0.12
C GLU A 23 12.34 22.54 -0.36
N ALA A 24 13.22 21.64 0.14
CA ALA A 24 13.02 20.21 -0.01
C ALA A 24 11.77 19.74 0.75
N LYS A 25 11.54 20.22 1.97
CA LYS A 25 10.32 19.92 2.74
C LYS A 25 9.06 20.38 2.01
N SER A 26 9.10 21.58 1.42
CA SER A 26 7.95 22.09 0.65
C SER A 26 7.65 21.22 -0.58
N LYS A 27 8.68 20.70 -1.27
CA LYS A 27 8.50 19.78 -2.40
C LYS A 27 7.98 18.42 -1.97
N LEU A 28 8.46 17.87 -0.86
CA LEU A 28 7.92 16.61 -0.30
C LEU A 28 6.45 16.78 0.11
N LYS A 29 6.14 17.89 0.77
CA LYS A 29 4.74 18.22 1.09
C LYS A 29 3.87 18.33 -0.17
N LEU A 30 4.36 18.98 -1.22
CA LEU A 30 3.65 19.09 -2.50
C LEU A 30 3.36 17.71 -3.11
N VAL A 31 4.30 16.76 -3.04
CA VAL A 31 4.07 15.38 -3.51
C VAL A 31 2.94 14.71 -2.75
N ILE A 32 2.91 14.85 -1.42
CA ILE A 32 1.84 14.31 -0.57
C ILE A 32 0.50 14.95 -0.93
N ASP A 33 0.44 16.27 -0.95
CA ASP A 33 -0.79 17.04 -1.23
C ASP A 33 -1.34 16.70 -2.63
N LYS A 34 -0.47 16.67 -3.64
CA LYS A 34 -0.86 16.35 -5.02
C LYS A 34 -1.29 14.88 -5.19
N SER A 35 -0.66 13.95 -4.49
CA SER A 35 -1.10 12.56 -4.49
C SER A 35 -2.52 12.44 -3.93
N LYS A 36 -2.79 13.09 -2.79
CA LYS A 36 -4.11 13.11 -2.18
C LYS A 36 -5.17 13.74 -3.09
N GLU A 37 -4.85 14.87 -3.71
CA GLU A 37 -5.73 15.61 -4.63
C GLU A 37 -6.03 14.77 -5.89
N LEU A 38 -5.00 14.27 -6.59
CA LEU A 38 -5.16 13.54 -7.85
C LEU A 38 -5.89 12.21 -7.69
N LEU A 39 -5.70 11.55 -6.56
CA LEU A 39 -6.41 10.31 -6.24
C LEU A 39 -7.80 10.57 -5.66
N ASN A 40 -8.15 11.83 -5.38
CA ASN A 40 -9.40 12.19 -4.72
C ASN A 40 -9.64 11.34 -3.45
N LEU A 41 -8.57 11.18 -2.64
CA LEU A 41 -8.67 10.43 -1.38
C LEU A 41 -9.62 11.11 -0.40
N PRO A 42 -10.32 10.37 0.46
CA PRO A 42 -11.13 10.96 1.53
C PRO A 42 -10.33 11.99 2.33
N SER A 43 -10.98 13.07 2.74
CA SER A 43 -10.31 14.23 3.34
C SER A 43 -9.61 13.91 4.66
N ASP A 44 -10.06 12.90 5.37
CA ASP A 44 -9.57 12.40 6.66
C ASP A 44 -8.45 11.34 6.53
N TYR A 45 -8.10 10.92 5.31
CA TYR A 45 -6.95 10.04 5.10
C TYR A 45 -5.63 10.80 5.27
N VAL A 46 -4.66 10.16 5.87
CA VAL A 46 -3.28 10.64 5.96
C VAL A 46 -2.43 9.96 4.90
N VAL A 47 -1.62 10.74 4.18
CA VAL A 47 -0.68 10.24 3.16
C VAL A 47 0.74 10.48 3.62
N GLY A 48 1.58 9.46 3.49
CA GLY A 48 2.99 9.50 3.85
C GLY A 48 3.91 9.00 2.73
N ILE A 49 5.18 9.44 2.77
CA ILE A 49 6.26 8.92 1.93
C ILE A 49 7.03 7.90 2.75
N MET A 50 7.21 6.71 2.22
CA MET A 50 7.89 5.59 2.86
C MET A 50 9.20 5.25 2.12
N PRO A 51 10.25 4.83 2.82
CA PRO A 51 11.45 4.32 2.17
C PRO A 51 11.23 2.92 1.59
N ALA A 52 12.14 2.50 0.71
CA ALA A 52 12.22 1.14 0.17
C ALA A 52 11.00 0.71 -0.69
N SER A 53 10.51 1.64 -1.53
CA SER A 53 9.44 1.36 -2.49
C SER A 53 8.12 0.95 -1.80
N ASP A 54 7.21 0.35 -2.55
CA ASP A 54 5.99 -0.24 -2.00
C ASP A 54 6.29 -1.36 -0.99
N THR A 55 7.35 -2.14 -1.22
CA THR A 55 7.78 -3.17 -0.27
C THR A 55 7.91 -2.61 1.14
N GLY A 56 8.64 -1.48 1.30
CA GLY A 56 8.76 -0.85 2.61
C GLY A 56 7.45 -0.28 3.14
N ALA A 57 6.59 0.25 2.27
CA ALA A 57 5.28 0.78 2.67
C ALA A 57 4.33 -0.33 3.15
N LEU A 58 4.24 -1.42 2.40
CA LEU A 58 3.38 -2.53 2.78
C LEU A 58 3.91 -3.29 3.99
N GLU A 59 5.20 -3.66 4.02
CA GLU A 59 5.81 -4.29 5.20
C GLU A 59 5.63 -3.44 6.46
N ALA A 60 5.84 -2.12 6.39
CA ALA A 60 5.58 -1.24 7.53
C ALA A 60 4.14 -1.35 8.02
N SER A 61 3.18 -1.46 7.10
CA SER A 61 1.77 -1.66 7.44
C SER A 61 1.53 -3.00 8.11
N LEU A 62 2.07 -4.08 7.54
CA LEU A 62 1.90 -5.44 8.08
C LEU A 62 2.52 -5.56 9.48
N TRP A 63 3.78 -5.08 9.66
CA TRP A 63 4.48 -5.14 10.95
C TRP A 63 3.84 -4.28 12.03
N SER A 64 3.21 -3.16 11.67
CA SER A 64 2.66 -2.21 12.65
C SER A 64 1.19 -2.44 12.99
N LEU A 65 0.40 -3.00 12.07
CA LEU A 65 -1.06 -3.06 12.22
C LEU A 65 -1.60 -4.46 12.51
N LEU A 66 -0.89 -5.53 12.09
CA LEU A 66 -1.36 -6.90 12.26
C LEU A 66 -1.15 -7.44 13.69
N GLY A 67 -1.84 -8.53 14.00
CA GLY A 67 -1.69 -9.27 15.27
C GLY A 67 -2.76 -8.97 16.32
N LEU A 68 -3.63 -7.99 16.11
CA LEU A 68 -4.80 -7.77 16.95
C LEU A 68 -5.97 -8.67 16.56
N LYS A 69 -6.14 -8.90 15.27
CA LYS A 69 -7.18 -9.75 14.66
C LYS A 69 -6.54 -10.90 13.90
N GLY A 70 -7.36 -11.85 13.46
CA GLY A 70 -6.94 -12.82 12.45
C GLY A 70 -6.69 -12.12 11.11
N VAL A 71 -6.16 -12.85 10.15
CA VAL A 71 -5.83 -12.32 8.83
C VAL A 71 -6.42 -13.21 7.74
N ASP A 72 -7.05 -12.60 6.76
CA ASP A 72 -7.36 -13.19 5.46
C ASP A 72 -6.45 -12.54 4.41
N ILE A 73 -5.62 -13.33 3.73
CA ILE A 73 -4.72 -12.84 2.70
C ILE A 73 -5.00 -13.50 1.35
N LEU A 74 -5.17 -12.67 0.32
CA LEU A 74 -5.48 -13.11 -1.03
C LEU A 74 -4.22 -13.05 -1.89
N ALA A 75 -3.95 -14.14 -2.64
CA ALA A 75 -2.82 -14.22 -3.55
C ALA A 75 -3.21 -14.95 -4.84
N TRP A 76 -2.86 -14.39 -5.98
CA TRP A 76 -3.08 -14.97 -7.32
C TRP A 76 -1.93 -14.68 -8.29
N GLU A 77 -0.81 -14.20 -7.75
CA GLU A 77 0.42 -13.93 -8.50
C GLU A 77 1.61 -13.74 -7.55
N ASN A 78 2.81 -13.49 -8.09
CA ASN A 78 4.05 -13.52 -7.31
C ASN A 78 4.07 -12.52 -6.15
N PHE A 79 3.72 -11.26 -6.37
CA PHE A 79 3.80 -10.24 -5.32
C PHE A 79 2.84 -10.54 -4.17
N GLY A 80 1.59 -10.95 -4.48
CA GLY A 80 0.66 -11.40 -3.45
C GLY A 80 1.20 -12.60 -2.67
N LYS A 81 1.91 -13.54 -3.34
CA LYS A 81 2.55 -14.68 -2.67
C LYS A 81 3.73 -14.27 -1.79
N ASP A 82 4.47 -13.24 -2.14
CA ASP A 82 5.53 -12.70 -1.29
C ASP A 82 4.94 -12.14 0.01
N TRP A 83 3.83 -11.42 -0.06
CA TRP A 83 3.10 -10.93 1.14
C TRP A 83 2.57 -12.08 2.00
N VAL A 84 2.16 -13.20 1.40
CA VAL A 84 1.82 -14.43 2.14
C VAL A 84 3.02 -14.94 2.92
N GLN A 85 4.24 -14.94 2.33
CA GLN A 85 5.45 -15.38 3.03
C GLN A 85 5.74 -14.51 4.26
N ASP A 86 5.54 -13.20 4.18
CA ASP A 86 5.73 -12.30 5.31
C ASP A 86 4.78 -12.64 6.47
N VAL A 87 3.50 -12.79 6.17
CA VAL A 87 2.49 -13.09 7.20
C VAL A 87 2.69 -14.49 7.80
N VAL A 88 3.03 -15.49 6.97
CA VAL A 88 3.20 -16.89 7.39
C VAL A 88 4.53 -17.12 8.11
N LYS A 89 5.63 -16.68 7.49
CA LYS A 89 6.99 -17.07 7.94
C LYS A 89 7.62 -16.06 8.88
N GLN A 90 7.41 -14.77 8.63
CA GLN A 90 8.03 -13.70 9.41
C GLN A 90 7.17 -13.34 10.62
N LEU A 91 5.93 -12.92 10.40
CA LEU A 91 5.02 -12.51 11.46
C LEU A 91 4.38 -13.69 12.19
N LYS A 92 4.29 -14.86 11.54
CA LYS A 92 3.74 -16.11 12.09
C LYS A 92 2.35 -15.92 12.71
N ILE A 93 1.47 -15.27 11.98
CA ILE A 93 0.10 -14.99 12.43
C ILE A 93 -0.64 -16.32 12.70
N PRO A 94 -1.13 -16.56 13.92
CA PRO A 94 -1.69 -17.87 14.27
C PRO A 94 -3.08 -18.11 13.69
N ASN A 95 -3.88 -17.06 13.49
CA ASN A 95 -5.22 -17.12 12.93
C ASN A 95 -5.20 -16.53 11.52
N LEU A 96 -4.88 -17.37 10.54
CA LEU A 96 -4.60 -16.98 9.16
C LEU A 96 -5.37 -17.85 8.18
N ASN A 97 -6.09 -17.21 7.26
CA ASN A 97 -6.70 -17.82 6.08
C ASN A 97 -5.95 -17.34 4.83
N VAL A 98 -5.35 -18.25 4.08
CA VAL A 98 -4.68 -17.95 2.82
C VAL A 98 -5.60 -18.34 1.66
N HIS A 99 -5.98 -17.37 0.84
CA HIS A 99 -6.79 -17.55 -0.36
C HIS A 99 -5.87 -17.49 -1.59
N ASP A 100 -5.06 -18.54 -1.77
CA ASP A 100 -4.13 -18.65 -2.91
C ASP A 100 -4.78 -19.42 -4.06
N VAL A 101 -4.70 -18.86 -5.26
CA VAL A 101 -5.20 -19.47 -6.49
C VAL A 101 -4.15 -19.45 -7.60
N ASN A 102 -4.40 -20.15 -8.70
CA ASN A 102 -3.50 -20.20 -9.83
C ASN A 102 -3.46 -18.89 -10.62
N TYR A 103 -2.43 -18.72 -11.41
CA TYR A 103 -2.34 -17.63 -12.39
C TYR A 103 -3.53 -17.69 -13.36
N GLY A 104 -4.17 -16.53 -13.55
CA GLY A 104 -5.36 -16.42 -14.39
C GLY A 104 -6.68 -16.49 -13.62
N ASP A 105 -6.66 -17.02 -12.40
CA ASP A 105 -7.82 -17.09 -11.52
C ASP A 105 -7.87 -15.92 -10.56
N PHE A 106 -9.06 -15.62 -10.02
CA PHE A 106 -9.28 -14.68 -8.94
C PHE A 106 -9.87 -15.40 -7.73
N PRO A 107 -9.44 -15.12 -6.50
CA PRO A 107 -9.95 -15.80 -5.31
C PRO A 107 -11.46 -15.63 -5.11
N ASP A 108 -12.09 -16.64 -4.54
CA ASP A 108 -13.50 -16.57 -4.15
C ASP A 108 -13.69 -15.65 -2.94
N VAL A 109 -14.02 -14.39 -3.21
CA VAL A 109 -14.18 -13.34 -2.19
C VAL A 109 -15.38 -13.55 -1.26
N THR A 110 -16.29 -14.47 -1.58
CA THR A 110 -17.43 -14.81 -0.69
C THR A 110 -16.98 -15.57 0.57
N LYS A 111 -15.75 -16.11 0.57
CA LYS A 111 -15.16 -16.85 1.68
C LYS A 111 -14.37 -15.98 2.66
N ILE A 112 -14.24 -14.69 2.39
CA ILE A 112 -13.47 -13.78 3.21
C ILE A 112 -14.18 -13.45 4.52
N ASN A 113 -13.46 -13.58 5.62
CA ASN A 113 -13.95 -13.21 6.92
C ASN A 113 -13.56 -11.77 7.28
N PHE A 114 -14.47 -10.82 7.08
CA PHE A 114 -14.24 -9.40 7.37
C PHE A 114 -14.20 -9.03 8.86
N LYS A 115 -14.24 -10.00 9.78
CA LYS A 115 -13.81 -9.80 11.17
C LYS A 115 -12.29 -9.79 11.30
N ASN A 116 -11.60 -10.42 10.35
CA ASN A 116 -10.15 -10.43 10.20
C ASN A 116 -9.68 -9.20 9.41
N ASP A 117 -8.39 -8.87 9.54
CA ASP A 117 -7.73 -7.95 8.63
C ASP A 117 -7.54 -8.63 7.27
N VAL A 118 -7.80 -7.91 6.18
CA VAL A 118 -7.80 -8.46 4.82
C VAL A 118 -6.68 -7.82 4.02
N ILE A 119 -5.78 -8.64 3.46
CA ILE A 119 -4.62 -8.19 2.68
C ILE A 119 -4.78 -8.67 1.23
N PHE A 120 -4.59 -7.78 0.27
CA PHE A 120 -4.69 -8.12 -1.14
C PHE A 120 -3.94 -7.12 -2.03
N THR A 121 -3.60 -7.54 -3.25
CA THR A 121 -3.14 -6.65 -4.32
C THR A 121 -4.33 -6.19 -5.14
N TRP A 122 -4.38 -4.92 -5.59
CA TRP A 122 -5.47 -4.49 -6.49
C TRP A 122 -5.33 -5.09 -7.88
N ASN A 123 -4.11 -5.24 -8.34
CA ASN A 123 -3.80 -5.82 -9.63
C ASN A 123 -2.64 -6.81 -9.52
N GLY A 124 -2.86 -8.05 -9.89
CA GLY A 124 -1.82 -9.06 -10.00
C GLY A 124 -0.93 -8.81 -11.20
N THR A 125 0.15 -8.08 -10.99
CA THR A 125 1.06 -7.60 -12.05
C THR A 125 1.57 -8.73 -12.95
N THR A 126 1.91 -9.88 -12.37
CA THR A 126 2.50 -11.01 -13.12
C THR A 126 1.45 -11.95 -13.74
N SER A 127 0.20 -11.92 -13.27
CA SER A 127 -0.88 -12.73 -13.82
C SER A 127 -1.82 -11.95 -14.75
N GLY A 128 -1.83 -10.61 -14.67
CA GLY A 128 -2.76 -9.77 -15.42
C GLY A 128 -4.18 -9.74 -14.85
N VAL A 129 -4.45 -10.43 -13.75
CA VAL A 129 -5.75 -10.46 -13.10
C VAL A 129 -5.88 -9.33 -12.09
N LYS A 130 -6.91 -8.51 -12.21
CA LYS A 130 -7.20 -7.42 -11.27
C LYS A 130 -8.45 -7.70 -10.45
N VAL A 131 -8.56 -7.04 -9.31
CA VAL A 131 -9.81 -6.96 -8.54
C VAL A 131 -10.92 -6.39 -9.45
N PRO A 132 -12.08 -7.06 -9.59
CA PRO A 132 -13.15 -6.59 -10.48
C PRO A 132 -13.69 -5.22 -10.06
N ASN A 133 -14.00 -5.07 -8.79
CA ASN A 133 -14.48 -3.85 -8.12
C ASN A 133 -14.27 -4.00 -6.60
N ALA A 134 -14.73 -3.03 -5.82
CA ALA A 134 -14.65 -3.08 -4.35
C ALA A 134 -15.97 -3.49 -3.66
N ASP A 135 -16.98 -3.90 -4.40
CA ASP A 135 -18.33 -4.19 -3.85
C ASP A 135 -18.33 -5.38 -2.88
N TRP A 136 -17.34 -6.27 -3.00
CA TRP A 136 -17.18 -7.40 -2.10
C TRP A 136 -16.68 -7.00 -0.70
N ILE A 137 -16.20 -5.75 -0.52
CA ILE A 137 -15.71 -5.23 0.77
C ILE A 137 -16.86 -4.53 1.49
N PRO A 138 -17.42 -5.08 2.58
CA PRO A 138 -18.53 -4.47 3.29
C PRO A 138 -18.10 -3.22 4.07
N ASP A 139 -19.01 -2.24 4.20
CA ASP A 139 -18.74 -1.01 4.95
C ASP A 139 -18.64 -1.26 6.46
N ASN A 140 -19.39 -2.23 6.97
CA ASN A 140 -19.44 -2.59 8.40
C ASN A 140 -18.39 -3.63 8.81
N ARG A 141 -17.30 -3.79 8.02
CA ARG A 141 -16.20 -4.69 8.35
C ARG A 141 -15.55 -4.34 9.67
N GLU A 142 -15.18 -5.35 10.45
CA GLU A 142 -14.47 -5.15 11.72
C GLU A 142 -12.95 -5.06 11.53
N GLY A 143 -12.39 -5.84 10.60
CA GLY A 143 -10.97 -5.83 10.25
C GLY A 143 -10.59 -4.64 9.38
N LEU A 144 -9.29 -4.41 9.23
CA LEU A 144 -8.73 -3.45 8.27
C LEU A 144 -8.60 -4.11 6.89
N THR A 145 -8.74 -3.32 5.84
CA THR A 145 -8.41 -3.71 4.48
C THR A 145 -7.11 -3.04 4.06
N ILE A 146 -6.10 -3.83 3.74
CA ILE A 146 -4.74 -3.42 3.38
C ILE A 146 -4.49 -3.80 1.93
N CYS A 147 -4.31 -2.83 1.07
CA CYS A 147 -4.23 -3.00 -0.37
C CYS A 147 -2.90 -2.51 -0.95
N ASP A 148 -2.14 -3.42 -1.57
CA ASP A 148 -1.07 -3.05 -2.49
C ASP A 148 -1.70 -2.62 -3.83
N ALA A 149 -1.56 -1.35 -4.18
CA ALA A 149 -2.07 -0.77 -5.41
C ALA A 149 -0.96 -0.34 -6.38
N THR A 150 0.25 -0.81 -6.19
CA THR A 150 1.45 -0.33 -6.89
C THR A 150 1.30 -0.26 -8.40
N SER A 151 0.77 -1.30 -9.03
CA SER A 151 0.58 -1.31 -10.49
C SER A 151 -0.79 -0.81 -10.96
N ALA A 152 -1.69 -0.52 -10.03
CA ALA A 152 -3.06 -0.11 -10.32
C ALA A 152 -3.28 1.40 -10.18
N ILE A 153 -2.63 1.99 -9.19
CA ILE A 153 -2.87 3.39 -8.83
C ILE A 153 -2.56 4.34 -9.99
N PHE A 154 -3.37 5.37 -10.17
CA PHE A 154 -3.37 6.30 -11.30
C PHE A 154 -3.70 5.68 -12.67
N ALA A 155 -3.83 4.33 -12.78
CA ALA A 155 -4.14 3.65 -14.03
C ALA A 155 -5.52 2.98 -14.02
N MET A 156 -6.01 2.60 -12.86
CA MET A 156 -7.26 1.83 -12.69
C MET A 156 -8.18 2.54 -11.70
N PRO A 157 -9.51 2.42 -11.87
CA PRO A 157 -10.44 2.91 -10.86
C PRO A 157 -10.31 2.06 -9.59
N ILE A 158 -10.17 2.73 -8.45
CA ILE A 158 -10.13 2.14 -7.12
C ILE A 158 -11.13 2.89 -6.25
N ASP A 159 -11.97 2.18 -5.52
CA ASP A 159 -12.76 2.78 -4.45
C ASP A 159 -11.90 2.86 -3.19
N TYR A 160 -11.29 4.02 -3.00
CA TYR A 160 -10.37 4.25 -1.89
C TYR A 160 -11.06 4.16 -0.52
N SER A 161 -12.37 4.43 -0.43
CA SER A 161 -13.12 4.34 0.83
C SER A 161 -13.18 2.91 1.39
N LYS A 162 -12.96 1.92 0.54
CA LYS A 162 -12.91 0.50 0.91
C LYS A 162 -11.53 0.03 1.36
N CYS A 163 -10.48 0.86 1.24
CA CYS A 163 -9.11 0.52 1.61
C CYS A 163 -8.69 1.31 2.86
N ASP A 164 -8.54 0.64 4.00
CA ASP A 164 -8.05 1.30 5.23
C ASP A 164 -6.58 1.67 5.13
N VAL A 165 -5.80 0.86 4.42
CA VAL A 165 -4.42 1.13 4.03
C VAL A 165 -4.29 0.90 2.54
N LEU A 166 -3.69 1.86 1.84
CA LEU A 166 -3.36 1.78 0.44
C LEU A 166 -1.87 2.07 0.29
N THR A 167 -1.14 1.19 -0.39
CA THR A 167 0.29 1.38 -0.63
C THR A 167 0.63 1.39 -2.11
N TRP A 168 1.65 2.12 -2.49
CA TRP A 168 2.16 2.19 -3.86
C TRP A 168 3.58 2.76 -3.91
N SER A 169 4.16 2.78 -5.09
CA SER A 169 5.45 3.39 -5.36
C SER A 169 5.47 4.18 -6.67
N TRP A 170 6.53 4.95 -6.90
CA TRP A 170 6.55 5.94 -7.99
C TRP A 170 6.97 5.38 -9.37
N GLN A 171 7.54 4.17 -9.43
CA GLN A 171 8.12 3.62 -10.66
C GLN A 171 7.12 3.07 -11.68
N LYS A 172 5.83 3.00 -11.37
CA LYS A 172 4.81 2.51 -12.31
C LYS A 172 4.24 3.66 -13.14
N VAL A 173 2.98 4.01 -12.97
CA VAL A 173 2.30 5.03 -13.80
C VAL A 173 2.95 6.40 -13.70
N LEU A 174 3.44 6.79 -12.53
CA LEU A 174 4.11 8.07 -12.35
C LEU A 174 5.47 8.15 -13.08
N GLY A 175 6.06 7.02 -13.48
CA GLY A 175 7.32 6.97 -14.23
C GLY A 175 8.52 7.50 -13.45
N GLY A 176 8.44 7.50 -12.13
CA GLY A 176 9.52 7.90 -11.21
C GLY A 176 10.51 6.76 -10.93
N GLU A 177 11.26 6.92 -9.88
CA GLU A 177 12.20 5.92 -9.37
C GLU A 177 11.52 4.97 -8.37
N ALA A 178 12.18 3.86 -8.03
CA ALA A 178 11.62 2.80 -7.19
C ALA A 178 12.03 2.88 -5.71
N ALA A 179 12.75 3.91 -5.28
CA ALA A 179 13.27 3.98 -3.91
C ALA A 179 12.24 4.45 -2.88
N HIS A 180 11.20 5.14 -3.31
CA HIS A 180 10.16 5.67 -2.43
C HIS A 180 8.84 4.94 -2.61
N GLY A 181 8.29 4.50 -1.47
CA GLY A 181 6.92 4.07 -1.34
C GLY A 181 6.02 5.22 -0.89
N MET A 182 4.74 5.00 -1.03
CA MET A 182 3.68 5.88 -0.53
C MET A 182 2.69 5.04 0.26
N ILE A 183 2.12 5.63 1.27
CA ILE A 183 1.06 5.03 2.06
C ILE A 183 -0.07 6.03 2.25
N ALA A 184 -1.31 5.57 2.10
CA ALA A 184 -2.50 6.31 2.55
C ALA A 184 -3.20 5.48 3.62
N MET A 185 -3.60 6.12 4.71
CA MET A 185 -4.22 5.47 5.86
C MET A 185 -5.54 6.14 6.22
N SER A 186 -6.58 5.35 6.39
CA SER A 186 -7.87 5.77 6.91
C SER A 186 -7.79 6.11 8.40
N PRO A 187 -8.76 6.85 8.96
CA PRO A 187 -8.85 7.04 10.41
C PRO A 187 -8.87 5.74 11.21
N ARG A 188 -9.47 4.66 10.67
CA ARG A 188 -9.49 3.34 11.31
C ARG A 188 -8.08 2.74 11.43
N ALA A 189 -7.29 2.85 10.36
CA ALA A 189 -5.91 2.39 10.37
C ALA A 189 -5.02 3.24 11.29
N LEU A 190 -5.23 4.55 11.32
CA LEU A 190 -4.51 5.45 12.23
C LEU A 190 -4.83 5.14 13.70
N ASN A 191 -6.10 4.96 14.05
CA ASN A 191 -6.49 4.57 15.41
C ASN A 191 -5.85 3.23 15.80
N ARG A 192 -5.83 2.25 14.88
CA ARG A 192 -5.15 0.98 15.11
C ARG A 192 -3.65 1.18 15.37
N LEU A 193 -2.99 2.04 14.58
CA LEU A 193 -1.56 2.33 14.74
C LEU A 193 -1.24 2.96 16.11
N GLU A 194 -2.12 3.81 16.63
CA GLU A 194 -1.96 4.48 17.92
C GLU A 194 -2.24 3.56 19.13
N GLU A 195 -3.23 2.70 19.01
CA GLU A 195 -3.73 1.88 20.13
C GLU A 195 -3.11 0.49 20.21
N HIS A 196 -2.56 -0.03 19.10
CA HIS A 196 -2.03 -1.39 19.01
C HIS A 196 -0.51 -1.43 19.08
N SER A 197 0.00 -2.33 19.93
CA SER A 197 1.42 -2.70 19.98
C SER A 197 1.59 -4.16 19.57
N PRO A 198 2.16 -4.45 18.41
CA PRO A 198 2.41 -5.83 17.98
C PRO A 198 3.32 -6.60 18.93
N LYS A 199 3.15 -7.93 18.99
CA LYS A 199 3.93 -8.80 19.88
C LYS A 199 5.37 -9.04 19.39
N TRP A 200 5.66 -8.74 18.13
CA TRP A 200 6.98 -8.87 17.52
C TRP A 200 7.74 -7.55 17.53
N PRO A 201 9.06 -7.58 17.41
CA PRO A 201 9.86 -6.36 17.29
C PRO A 201 9.51 -5.60 16.00
N ILE A 202 9.25 -4.31 16.13
CA ILE A 202 9.07 -3.43 14.97
C ILE A 202 10.45 -2.83 14.61
N PRO A 203 10.96 -3.03 13.38
CA PRO A 203 12.18 -2.39 12.92
C PRO A 203 12.13 -0.86 13.07
N LYS A 204 13.24 -0.24 13.42
CA LYS A 204 13.31 1.22 13.58
C LYS A 204 12.85 1.98 12.33
N LEU A 205 13.00 1.37 11.15
CA LEU A 205 12.58 1.92 9.88
C LEU A 205 11.04 2.10 9.78
N PHE A 206 10.30 1.30 10.51
CA PHE A 206 8.82 1.28 10.50
C PHE A 206 8.19 2.06 11.67
N ARG A 207 9.01 2.77 12.47
CA ARG A 207 8.55 3.55 13.63
C ARG A 207 8.44 5.04 13.33
#